data_1fc89aa396016fd45c0ace43aa57cb9c
#
_entry.id   1fc89aa396016fd45c0ace43aa57cb9c
#
_cell.length_a   1.000
_cell.length_b   1.000
_cell.length_c   1.000
_cell.angle_alpha   90.00
_cell.angle_beta   90.00
_cell.angle_gamma   90.00
#
_symmetry.space_group_name_H-M   'P 1'
#
loop_
_entity.id
_entity.type
_entity.pdbx_description
1 polymer ?
#
loop_
_entity_poly.entity_id
_entity_poly.type
_entity_poly.pdbx_seq_one_letter_code
_entity_poly.pdbx_strand_id
1 'polypeptide(L)'
;MLPTELKITFSAYILTPVAFIIGVPWSDSFEVARLISLKVVFNEFVAFTEMHQLDSLSARAKQLATFSLASFANFSSLAIVQSVGPSINDKLVLTETTVMKGLLIGFLSSLFNATVAGLIHPLHIENEFTNTTDTS
;
A
#
# COMPACT_ATOMS: atom_id res chain seq x y z
N MET A 1 -14.14 15.03 -16.41
CA MET A 1 -13.05 14.38 -15.68
C MET A 1 -13.54 14.11 -14.25
N LEU A 2 -13.47 12.87 -13.78
CA LEU A 2 -13.95 12.52 -12.43
C LEU A 2 -13.09 13.20 -11.35
N PRO A 3 -13.70 13.73 -10.27
CA PRO A 3 -12.95 14.26 -9.12
C PRO A 3 -11.99 13.22 -8.57
N THR A 4 -10.85 13.67 -8.07
CA THR A 4 -9.78 12.78 -7.55
C THR A 4 -10.29 11.90 -6.40
N GLU A 5 -11.11 12.46 -5.51
CA GLU A 5 -11.75 11.73 -4.41
C GLU A 5 -12.62 10.55 -4.92
N LEU A 6 -13.35 10.77 -6.00
CA LEU A 6 -14.17 9.70 -6.58
C LEU A 6 -13.31 8.56 -7.17
N LYS A 7 -12.17 8.90 -7.77
CA LYS A 7 -11.23 7.89 -8.29
C LYS A 7 -10.62 7.06 -7.17
N ILE A 8 -10.23 7.70 -6.06
CA ILE A 8 -9.67 7.03 -4.87
C ILE A 8 -10.71 6.10 -4.28
N THR A 9 -11.94 6.58 -4.07
CA THR A 9 -13.03 5.79 -3.51
C THR A 9 -13.37 4.59 -4.40
N PHE A 10 -13.46 4.80 -5.72
CA PHE A 10 -13.71 3.71 -6.67
C PHE A 10 -12.59 2.66 -6.64
N SER A 11 -11.33 3.10 -6.65
CA SER A 11 -10.17 2.20 -6.53
C SER A 11 -10.15 1.47 -5.20
N ALA A 12 -10.56 2.12 -4.10
CA ALA A 12 -10.65 1.50 -2.78
C ALA A 12 -11.67 0.36 -2.77
N TYR A 13 -12.83 0.52 -3.40
CA TYR A 13 -13.81 -0.57 -3.51
C TYR A 13 -13.24 -1.79 -4.26
N ILE A 14 -12.48 -1.57 -5.35
CA ILE A 14 -11.84 -2.65 -6.10
C ILE A 14 -10.75 -3.34 -5.26
N LEU A 15 -10.00 -2.57 -4.45
CA LEU A 15 -8.90 -3.08 -3.64
C LEU A 15 -9.33 -3.63 -2.28
N THR A 16 -10.58 -3.40 -1.84
CA THR A 16 -11.08 -3.94 -0.56
C THR A 16 -10.94 -5.46 -0.44
N PRO A 17 -11.37 -6.28 -1.42
CA PRO A 17 -11.15 -7.72 -1.36
C PRO A 17 -9.67 -8.08 -1.35
N VAL A 18 -8.80 -7.30 -1.99
CA VAL A 18 -7.36 -7.50 -1.97
C VAL A 18 -6.81 -7.25 -0.56
N ALA A 19 -7.21 -6.15 0.10
CA ALA A 19 -6.84 -5.87 1.48
C ALA A 19 -7.28 -7.00 2.44
N PHE A 20 -8.46 -7.55 2.24
CA PHE A 20 -8.93 -8.70 3.01
C PHE A 20 -8.07 -9.95 2.77
N ILE A 21 -7.73 -10.27 1.52
CA ILE A 21 -6.90 -11.44 1.16
C ILE A 21 -5.50 -11.37 1.78
N ILE A 22 -4.90 -10.18 1.87
CA ILE A 22 -3.59 -10.01 2.53
C ILE A 22 -3.66 -10.14 4.06
N GLY A 23 -4.85 -10.29 4.64
CA GLY A 23 -5.07 -10.59 6.05
C GLY A 23 -5.50 -9.40 6.92
N VAL A 24 -5.93 -8.29 6.31
CA VAL A 24 -6.56 -7.17 7.03
C VAL A 24 -7.94 -7.61 7.52
N PRO A 25 -8.33 -7.30 8.78
CA PRO A 25 -9.69 -7.54 9.24
C PRO A 25 -10.72 -6.88 8.31
N TRP A 26 -11.85 -7.54 8.10
CA TRP A 26 -12.89 -7.05 7.19
C TRP A 26 -13.35 -5.63 7.53
N SER A 27 -13.48 -5.32 8.83
CA SER A 27 -13.85 -3.99 9.33
C SER A 27 -12.92 -2.87 8.82
N ASP A 28 -11.64 -3.17 8.65
CA ASP A 28 -10.61 -2.21 8.31
C ASP A 28 -10.19 -2.27 6.83
N SER A 29 -10.67 -3.29 6.11
CA SER A 29 -10.22 -3.59 4.74
C SER A 29 -10.49 -2.45 3.77
N PHE A 30 -11.60 -1.73 3.92
CA PHE A 30 -11.91 -0.59 3.07
C PHE A 30 -10.95 0.58 3.31
N GLU A 31 -10.64 0.91 4.57
CA GLU A 31 -9.72 2.01 4.89
C GLU A 31 -8.29 1.68 4.44
N VAL A 32 -7.84 0.45 4.64
CA VAL A 32 -6.52 0.02 4.13
C VAL A 32 -6.49 0.04 2.59
N ALA A 33 -7.55 -0.39 1.93
CA ALA A 33 -7.67 -0.30 0.47
C ALA A 33 -7.66 1.17 -0.02
N ARG A 34 -8.29 2.08 0.73
CA ARG A 34 -8.25 3.53 0.47
C ARG A 34 -6.82 4.07 0.59
N LEU A 35 -6.08 3.69 1.62
CA LEU A 35 -4.67 4.07 1.79
C LEU A 35 -3.80 3.55 0.65
N ILE A 36 -3.98 2.30 0.21
CA ILE A 36 -3.28 1.74 -0.95
C ILE A 36 -3.64 2.53 -2.22
N SER A 37 -4.91 2.90 -2.40
CA SER A 37 -5.36 3.73 -3.53
C SER A 37 -4.72 5.11 -3.52
N LEU A 38 -4.63 5.76 -2.35
CA LEU A 38 -3.92 7.04 -2.18
C LEU A 38 -2.45 6.95 -2.60
N LYS A 39 -1.77 5.88 -2.19
CA LYS A 39 -0.39 5.64 -2.59
C LYS A 39 -0.26 5.48 -4.11
N VAL A 40 -1.13 4.68 -4.72
CA VAL A 40 -1.10 4.43 -6.17
C VAL A 40 -1.30 5.72 -6.96
N VAL A 41 -2.27 6.55 -6.54
CA VAL A 41 -2.65 7.79 -7.25
C VAL A 41 -1.65 8.93 -6.98
N PHE A 42 -1.22 9.10 -5.75
CA PHE A 42 -0.31 10.16 -5.33
C PHE A 42 1.08 9.60 -5.00
N ASN A 43 1.31 9.29 -3.74
CA ASN A 43 2.55 8.73 -3.22
C ASN A 43 2.35 8.17 -1.80
N GLU A 44 3.40 7.52 -1.29
CA GLU A 44 3.43 6.96 0.05
C GLU A 44 3.32 8.00 1.16
N PHE A 45 3.86 9.22 0.98
CA PHE A 45 3.79 10.27 2.01
C PHE A 45 2.36 10.68 2.30
N VAL A 46 1.55 10.89 1.27
CA VAL A 46 0.13 11.21 1.40
C VAL A 46 -0.61 10.07 2.11
N ALA A 47 -0.35 8.83 1.71
CA ALA A 47 -0.98 7.66 2.32
C ALA A 47 -0.59 7.48 3.79
N PHE A 48 0.68 7.66 4.16
CA PHE A 48 1.12 7.59 5.55
C PHE A 48 0.56 8.74 6.39
N THR A 49 0.49 9.95 5.86
CA THR A 49 -0.13 11.08 6.56
C THR A 49 -1.59 10.81 6.87
N GLU A 50 -2.33 10.28 5.92
CA GLU A 50 -3.73 9.89 6.11
C GLU A 50 -3.86 8.75 7.13
N MET A 51 -3.00 7.74 7.05
CA MET A 51 -2.99 6.62 8.00
C MET A 51 -2.78 7.08 9.44
N HIS A 52 -1.94 8.08 9.67
CA HIS A 52 -1.72 8.66 11.01
C HIS A 52 -2.94 9.36 11.59
N GLN A 53 -3.86 9.81 10.75
CA GLN A 53 -5.12 10.44 11.19
C GLN A 53 -6.23 9.41 11.47
N LEU A 54 -6.04 8.16 11.07
CA LEU A 54 -7.00 7.07 11.26
C LEU A 54 -6.73 6.34 12.60
N ASP A 55 -7.26 6.88 13.69
CA ASP A 55 -7.15 6.25 15.02
C ASP A 55 -7.98 4.97 15.15
N SER A 56 -9.00 4.82 14.31
CA SER A 56 -9.92 3.68 14.32
C SER A 56 -9.35 2.37 13.78
N LEU A 57 -8.21 2.42 13.07
CA LEU A 57 -7.59 1.21 12.52
C LEU A 57 -6.99 0.33 13.60
N SER A 58 -7.28 -0.96 13.54
CA SER A 58 -6.66 -1.95 14.41
C SER A 58 -5.12 -1.99 14.23
N ALA A 59 -4.39 -2.41 15.26
CA ALA A 59 -2.93 -2.54 15.21
C ALA A 59 -2.47 -3.44 14.05
N ARG A 60 -3.20 -4.54 13.79
CA ARG A 60 -2.95 -5.43 12.67
C ARG A 60 -3.15 -4.73 11.33
N ALA A 61 -4.23 -3.97 11.17
CA ALA A 61 -4.50 -3.23 9.95
C ALA A 61 -3.42 -2.17 9.68
N LYS A 62 -2.99 -1.43 10.71
CA LYS A 62 -1.89 -0.45 10.62
C LYS A 62 -0.58 -1.12 10.18
N GLN A 63 -0.25 -2.28 10.74
CA GLN A 63 0.94 -3.04 10.38
C GLN A 63 0.92 -3.48 8.91
N LEU A 64 -0.17 -4.13 8.47
CA LEU A 64 -0.31 -4.60 7.08
C LEU A 64 -0.35 -3.44 6.09
N ALA A 65 -1.02 -2.33 6.43
CA ALA A 65 -1.00 -1.11 5.66
C ALA A 65 0.43 -0.58 5.51
N THR A 66 1.20 -0.51 6.59
CA THR A 66 2.61 -0.05 6.57
C THR A 66 3.44 -0.86 5.59
N PHE A 67 3.38 -2.20 5.65
CA PHE A 67 4.10 -3.06 4.70
C PHE A 67 3.64 -2.84 3.26
N SER A 68 2.33 -2.73 3.04
CA SER A 68 1.77 -2.47 1.70
C SER A 68 2.17 -1.10 1.16
N LEU A 69 2.21 -0.08 2.01
CA LEU A 69 2.59 1.28 1.61
C LEU A 69 4.09 1.43 1.36
N ALA A 70 4.95 0.70 2.08
CA ALA A 70 6.40 0.82 1.95
C ALA A 70 6.99 0.16 0.70
N SER A 71 6.30 -0.80 0.09
CA SER A 71 6.95 -1.82 -0.72
C SER A 71 6.86 -1.71 -2.24
N PHE A 72 6.10 -0.76 -2.84
CA PHE A 72 6.05 -0.62 -4.30
C PHE A 72 6.07 0.84 -4.78
N ALA A 73 6.40 1.03 -6.05
CA ALA A 73 6.40 2.35 -6.69
C ALA A 73 4.98 2.83 -7.00
N ASN A 74 4.79 4.15 -7.02
CA ASN A 74 3.55 4.82 -7.40
C ASN A 74 3.55 5.27 -8.87
N PHE A 75 2.42 5.75 -9.39
CA PHE A 75 2.34 6.24 -10.78
C PHE A 75 3.21 7.47 -11.04
N SER A 76 3.51 8.30 -10.05
CA SER A 76 4.43 9.43 -10.23
C SER A 76 5.87 8.98 -10.50
N SER A 77 6.26 7.81 -10.02
CA SER A 77 7.56 7.20 -10.33
C SER A 77 7.71 6.83 -11.81
N LEU A 78 6.60 6.58 -12.53
CA LEU A 78 6.62 6.34 -13.98
C LEU A 78 7.16 7.54 -14.75
N ALA A 79 6.70 8.73 -14.42
CA ALA A 79 7.15 9.95 -15.11
C ALA A 79 8.65 10.16 -14.89
N ILE A 80 9.17 9.84 -13.70
CA ILE A 80 10.61 9.92 -13.41
C ILE A 80 11.39 8.90 -14.25
N VAL A 81 10.94 7.65 -14.27
CA VAL A 81 11.61 6.59 -15.04
C VAL A 81 11.60 6.92 -16.56
N GLN A 82 10.50 7.44 -17.07
CA GLN A 82 10.38 7.84 -18.48
C GLN A 82 11.27 9.04 -18.82
N SER A 83 11.45 9.99 -17.89
CA SER A 83 12.25 11.19 -18.14
C SER A 83 13.75 10.94 -18.02
N VAL A 84 14.17 10.05 -17.14
CA VAL A 84 15.59 9.77 -16.84
C VAL A 84 16.12 8.59 -17.66
N GLY A 85 15.27 7.62 -17.99
CA GLY A 85 15.66 6.40 -18.73
C GLY A 85 16.44 6.66 -20.01
N PRO A 86 15.98 7.53 -20.94
CA PRO A 86 16.69 7.87 -22.16
C PRO A 86 18.05 8.54 -21.93
N SER A 87 18.20 9.27 -20.83
CA SER A 87 19.43 10.00 -20.48
C SER A 87 20.54 9.09 -19.96
N ILE A 88 20.18 7.91 -19.44
CA ILE A 88 21.16 6.99 -18.84
C ILE A 88 21.75 6.03 -19.88
N ASN A 89 20.98 5.64 -20.87
CA ASN A 89 21.47 4.70 -21.89
C ASN A 89 20.62 4.75 -23.17
N ASP A 90 21.19 5.21 -24.28
CA ASP A 90 20.56 5.24 -25.61
C ASP A 90 20.07 3.86 -26.11
N LYS A 91 20.56 2.77 -25.51
CA LYS A 91 20.19 1.39 -25.84
C LYS A 91 19.06 0.83 -24.99
N LEU A 92 18.70 1.49 -23.89
CA LEU A 92 17.63 1.04 -23.01
C LEU A 92 16.31 1.72 -23.39
N VAL A 93 15.69 1.24 -24.44
CA VAL A 93 14.32 1.66 -24.77
C VAL A 93 13.38 1.06 -23.73
N LEU A 94 13.16 1.81 -22.64
CA LEU A 94 12.10 1.51 -21.69
C LEU A 94 10.75 1.80 -22.36
N THR A 95 10.22 0.79 -23.03
CA THR A 95 8.88 0.87 -23.59
C THR A 95 7.87 1.06 -22.44
N GLU A 96 6.87 1.91 -22.61
CA GLU A 96 5.79 2.13 -21.64
C GLU A 96 5.20 0.82 -21.12
N THR A 97 5.04 -0.16 -22.00
CA THR A 97 4.59 -1.51 -21.66
C THR A 97 5.51 -2.22 -20.65
N THR A 98 6.82 -2.07 -20.77
CA THR A 98 7.79 -2.70 -19.87
C THR A 98 7.73 -2.05 -18.49
N VAL A 99 7.60 -0.73 -18.43
CA VAL A 99 7.47 0.02 -17.16
C VAL A 99 6.17 -0.31 -16.47
N MET A 100 5.05 -0.40 -17.20
CA MET A 100 3.76 -0.80 -16.66
C MET A 100 3.76 -2.23 -16.11
N LYS A 101 4.39 -3.16 -16.82
CA LYS A 101 4.58 -4.53 -16.31
C LYS A 101 5.42 -4.55 -15.04
N GLY A 102 6.50 -3.78 -14.99
CA GLY A 102 7.33 -3.63 -13.79
C GLY A 102 6.57 -3.11 -12.59
N LEU A 103 5.72 -2.10 -12.78
CA LEU A 103 4.83 -1.59 -11.72
C LEU A 103 3.83 -2.63 -11.23
N LEU A 104 3.19 -3.34 -12.15
CA LEU A 104 2.24 -4.38 -11.77
C LEU A 104 2.91 -5.50 -10.98
N ILE A 105 4.08 -5.95 -11.44
CA ILE A 105 4.87 -6.97 -10.72
C ILE A 105 5.28 -6.46 -9.34
N GLY A 106 5.76 -5.22 -9.24
CA GLY A 106 6.11 -4.58 -7.97
C GLY A 106 4.91 -4.49 -7.02
N PHE A 107 3.74 -4.12 -7.52
CA PHE A 107 2.50 -4.08 -6.77
C PHE A 107 2.11 -5.47 -6.22
N LEU A 108 2.07 -6.48 -7.08
CA LEU A 108 1.74 -7.86 -6.68
C LEU A 108 2.76 -8.42 -5.70
N SER A 109 4.04 -8.17 -5.92
CA SER A 109 5.11 -8.58 -4.99
C SER A 109 4.97 -7.92 -3.62
N SER A 110 4.56 -6.65 -3.56
CA SER A 110 4.34 -5.96 -2.30
C SER A 110 3.17 -6.52 -1.51
N LEU A 111 2.08 -6.85 -2.18
CA LEU A 111 0.92 -7.50 -1.55
C LEU A 111 1.31 -8.88 -1.00
N PHE A 112 2.10 -9.64 -1.74
CA PHE A 112 2.63 -10.92 -1.29
C PHE A 112 3.52 -10.76 -0.04
N ASN A 113 4.44 -9.79 -0.04
CA ASN A 113 5.29 -9.51 1.11
C ASN A 113 4.47 -9.07 2.35
N ALA A 114 3.45 -8.24 2.16
CA ALA A 114 2.54 -7.83 3.24
C ALA A 114 1.80 -9.05 3.83
N THR A 115 1.34 -9.97 2.97
CA THR A 115 0.68 -11.21 3.39
C THR A 115 1.62 -12.08 4.22
N VAL A 116 2.86 -12.30 3.74
CA VAL A 116 3.87 -13.09 4.45
C VAL A 116 4.23 -12.45 5.79
N ALA A 117 4.44 -11.14 5.83
CA ALA A 117 4.68 -10.40 7.06
C ALA A 117 3.52 -10.54 8.05
N GLY A 118 2.28 -10.45 7.55
CA GLY A 118 1.07 -10.64 8.36
C GLY A 118 0.90 -12.07 8.91
N LEU A 119 1.43 -13.08 8.23
CA LEU A 119 1.42 -14.47 8.69
C LEU A 119 2.51 -14.75 9.74
N ILE A 120 3.68 -14.11 9.60
CA ILE A 120 4.82 -14.33 10.52
C ILE A 120 4.62 -13.57 11.84
N HIS A 121 3.95 -12.42 11.81
CA HIS A 121 3.73 -11.56 12.98
C HIS A 121 2.28 -11.56 13.54
N PRO A 122 1.60 -12.70 13.69
CA PRO A 122 0.21 -12.67 14.16
C PRO A 122 0.06 -12.41 15.66
N LEU A 123 1.11 -12.53 16.48
CA LEU A 123 0.95 -12.75 17.92
C LEU A 123 1.80 -11.84 18.85
N HIS A 124 2.72 -11.04 18.32
CA HIS A 124 3.58 -10.23 19.20
C HIS A 124 2.91 -8.96 19.72
N ILE A 125 1.94 -8.42 19.01
CA ILE A 125 1.30 -7.14 19.36
C ILE A 125 0.22 -7.32 20.41
N GLU A 126 -0.51 -8.43 20.43
CA GLU A 126 -1.51 -8.70 21.48
C GLU A 126 -0.87 -8.91 22.86
N ASN A 127 0.31 -9.49 22.92
CA ASN A 127 1.00 -9.77 24.19
C ASN A 127 1.66 -8.54 24.82
N GLU A 128 2.04 -7.53 24.05
CA GLU A 128 2.56 -6.27 24.62
C GLU A 128 1.45 -5.39 25.23
N PHE A 129 0.28 -5.36 24.62
CA PHE A 129 -0.84 -4.56 25.14
C PHE A 129 -1.47 -5.16 26.40
N THR A 130 -1.51 -6.47 26.53
CA THR A 130 -2.05 -7.14 27.72
C THR A 130 -1.11 -7.01 28.94
N ASN A 131 0.19 -6.97 28.73
CA ASN A 131 1.18 -6.82 29.80
C ASN A 131 1.28 -5.39 30.37
N THR A 132 0.83 -4.37 29.64
CA THR A 132 0.82 -2.97 30.13
C THR A 132 -0.42 -2.61 30.93
N THR A 133 -1.49 -3.37 30.84
CA THR A 133 -2.73 -3.14 31.61
C THR A 133 -2.74 -3.83 32.97
N ASP A 134 -1.86 -4.80 33.20
CA ASP A 134 -1.79 -5.54 34.51
C ASP A 134 -0.81 -4.93 35.52
N THR A 135 -0.16 -3.80 35.20
CA THR A 135 0.81 -3.14 36.11
C THR A 135 0.36 -1.76 36.59
N SER A 136 -0.94 -1.47 36.61
CA SER A 136 -1.49 -0.23 37.22
C SER A 136 -2.48 -0.52 38.30
#